data_3d36ed6acebcf427eab770ac311a2730
#
_entry.id   3d36ed6acebcf427eab770ac311a2730
#
_cell.length_a   1.000
_cell.length_b   1.000
_cell.length_c   1.000
_cell.angle_alpha   90.00
_cell.angle_beta   90.00
_cell.angle_gamma   90.00
#
_symmetry.space_group_name_H-M   'P 1'
#
loop_
_entity.id
_entity.type
_entity.pdbx_description
1 polymer ?
#
loop_
_entity_poly.entity_id
_entity_poly.type
_entity_poly.pdbx_seq_one_letter_code
_entity_poly.pdbx_strand_id
1 'polypeptide(L)'
;MKLDTLGEFGLIDLIQVPCYTPDNVIIGRGDDCAVLPYDERYYQVSSCDLLVEDVHFIRKLITPQELGYKAVAVNLSDVAAMGGKPLHILLSLALPPDYTVEEWQGFYQGVDAICRKYGVNVIGGDTTSSPDRLTINVTVLGLVEQKYLHLRSHAKPGDVIFATGSLGGSKAGLELFLRKEDSICLTETQKEQLRTCHCRPEPCCEEIAILNQIAGSHLHALNDISDGLLSECREISEASGAALILKPDCVPVQETCMVLAEQLGENGLEWAMTGGEDYQLVGTMKAEKAEEICRLYEQQTARKLTIIGFVEAGSGVYLLNDGVRNPVEQSGYNHFPAETKQEPAVYVSENTDAVEKLLHQRLAELDAKEEQQRIYQHDWNNHLACLAGLLECGESDAAMAYLQQMIQTVPKTAHSAYSTRPILNILFSQKARQAEAVGMDVQIVCEDGLLDFMNDYDVTTLFGNLLDNGIEHSGISADAWLYLDVMQDAKGDILIRMQNSCEKMPEIQHGTLTTQKADTDLHGKGILQIQRMIGRYGGTFHWQYDALKQTFITECRFSSDSKKML
;
A
#
# COMPACT_ATOMS: atom_id res chain seq x y z
N MET A 1 11.41 8.18 -18.78
CA MET A 1 9.97 8.53 -18.86
C MET A 1 9.42 8.26 -17.46
N LYS A 2 8.75 9.20 -16.83
CA LYS A 2 8.15 8.99 -15.50
C LYS A 2 6.84 8.23 -15.64
N LEU A 3 6.42 7.50 -14.60
CA LEU A 3 5.18 6.70 -14.61
C LEU A 3 3.92 7.54 -14.84
N ASP A 4 3.92 8.77 -14.31
CA ASP A 4 2.86 9.77 -14.45
C ASP A 4 2.54 10.17 -15.91
N THR A 5 3.48 9.94 -16.85
CA THR A 5 3.28 10.24 -18.28
C THR A 5 2.46 9.19 -19.01
N LEU A 6 2.28 8.01 -18.44
CA LEU A 6 1.58 6.86 -19.07
C LEU A 6 0.18 6.65 -18.49
N GLY A 7 -0.06 7.07 -17.25
CA GLY A 7 -1.25 6.68 -16.52
C GLY A 7 -1.28 5.18 -16.20
N GLU A 8 -2.32 4.74 -15.50
CA GLU A 8 -2.49 3.35 -15.09
C GLU A 8 -2.64 2.39 -16.28
N PHE A 9 -3.56 2.66 -17.17
CA PHE A 9 -3.79 1.83 -18.35
C PHE A 9 -2.56 1.73 -19.25
N GLY A 10 -1.83 2.84 -19.47
CA GLY A 10 -0.59 2.82 -20.22
C GLY A 10 0.51 1.97 -19.57
N LEU A 11 0.52 1.84 -18.24
CA LEU A 11 1.42 0.93 -17.54
C LEU A 11 1.01 -0.53 -17.70
N ILE A 12 -0.30 -0.82 -17.63
CA ILE A 12 -0.84 -2.17 -17.85
C ILE A 12 -0.53 -2.64 -19.28
N ASP A 13 -0.65 -1.78 -20.28
CA ASP A 13 -0.34 -2.09 -21.69
C ASP A 13 1.14 -2.41 -21.91
N LEU A 14 2.04 -1.90 -21.08
CA LEU A 14 3.46 -2.22 -21.13
C LEU A 14 3.81 -3.62 -20.59
N ILE A 15 2.88 -4.32 -19.94
CA ILE A 15 3.13 -5.65 -19.42
C ILE A 15 3.23 -6.64 -20.58
N GLN A 16 4.47 -7.04 -20.93
CA GLN A 16 4.77 -7.93 -22.06
C GLN A 16 4.95 -9.40 -21.63
N VAL A 17 4.46 -9.78 -20.46
CA VAL A 17 4.53 -11.18 -20.02
C VAL A 17 3.51 -12.00 -20.83
N PRO A 18 3.96 -12.99 -21.61
CA PRO A 18 3.06 -13.79 -22.44
C PRO A 18 2.27 -14.79 -21.59
N CYS A 19 1.13 -15.21 -22.11
CA CYS A 19 0.41 -16.36 -21.58
C CYS A 19 1.06 -17.64 -22.11
N TYR A 20 1.69 -18.42 -21.23
CA TYR A 20 2.43 -19.63 -21.60
C TYR A 20 1.51 -20.84 -21.90
N THR A 21 0.30 -20.85 -21.37
CA THR A 21 -0.70 -21.90 -21.56
C THR A 21 -2.04 -21.26 -21.94
N PRO A 22 -2.16 -20.69 -23.16
CA PRO A 22 -3.35 -19.93 -23.58
C PRO A 22 -4.63 -20.77 -23.53
N ASP A 23 -4.56 -22.10 -23.74
CA ASP A 23 -5.74 -22.98 -23.70
C ASP A 23 -6.36 -23.08 -22.28
N ASN A 24 -5.65 -22.66 -21.24
CA ASN A 24 -6.13 -22.64 -19.86
C ASN A 24 -6.65 -21.26 -19.41
N VAL A 25 -6.75 -20.31 -20.30
CA VAL A 25 -7.22 -18.93 -20.02
C VAL A 25 -8.29 -18.56 -21.03
N ILE A 26 -9.51 -18.32 -20.55
CA ILE A 26 -10.62 -17.86 -21.41
C ILE A 26 -10.50 -16.35 -21.64
N ILE A 27 -10.37 -15.58 -20.54
CA ILE A 27 -10.11 -14.14 -20.55
C ILE A 27 -8.93 -13.89 -19.59
N GLY A 28 -7.94 -13.16 -20.07
CA GLY A 28 -6.81 -12.73 -19.23
C GLY A 28 -7.03 -11.32 -18.70
N ARG A 29 -6.14 -10.39 -19.06
CA ARG A 29 -6.22 -8.97 -18.71
C ARG A 29 -7.25 -8.25 -19.61
N GLY A 30 -7.89 -7.21 -19.05
CA GLY A 30 -8.75 -6.30 -19.82
C GLY A 30 -10.25 -6.42 -19.55
N ASP A 31 -10.63 -7.13 -18.50
CA ASP A 31 -11.98 -7.19 -17.96
C ASP A 31 -11.90 -7.19 -16.41
N ASP A 32 -13.01 -7.09 -15.68
CA ASP A 32 -13.04 -7.03 -14.20
C ASP A 32 -12.39 -8.23 -13.54
N CYS A 33 -12.53 -9.41 -14.12
CA CYS A 33 -11.86 -10.62 -13.65
C CYS A 33 -11.12 -11.35 -14.77
N ALA A 34 -10.05 -12.04 -14.42
CA ALA A 34 -9.55 -13.13 -15.24
C ALA A 34 -10.54 -14.32 -15.21
N VAL A 35 -10.74 -14.97 -16.36
CA VAL A 35 -11.66 -16.11 -16.53
C VAL A 35 -10.89 -17.36 -16.92
N LEU A 36 -11.02 -18.43 -16.13
CA LEU A 36 -10.34 -19.69 -16.33
C LEU A 36 -11.37 -20.83 -16.51
N PRO A 37 -11.05 -21.90 -17.24
CA PRO A 37 -11.89 -23.09 -17.31
C PRO A 37 -12.03 -23.71 -15.91
N TYR A 38 -13.23 -24.14 -15.52
CA TYR A 38 -13.46 -24.85 -14.27
C TYR A 38 -14.07 -26.23 -14.53
N ASP A 39 -15.27 -26.30 -15.09
CA ASP A 39 -15.93 -27.54 -15.50
C ASP A 39 -16.81 -27.30 -16.75
N GLU A 40 -17.68 -28.26 -17.09
CA GLU A 40 -18.57 -28.20 -18.26
C GLU A 40 -19.65 -27.10 -18.14
N ARG A 41 -19.92 -26.59 -16.93
CA ARG A 41 -20.99 -25.64 -16.65
C ARG A 41 -20.46 -24.28 -16.21
N TYR A 42 -19.31 -24.25 -15.52
CA TYR A 42 -18.79 -23.07 -14.86
C TYR A 42 -17.42 -22.67 -15.38
N TYR A 43 -17.17 -21.36 -15.35
CA TYR A 43 -15.84 -20.77 -15.37
C TYR A 43 -15.46 -20.31 -13.97
N GLN A 44 -14.19 -20.37 -13.62
CA GLN A 44 -13.64 -19.68 -12.46
C GLN A 44 -13.33 -18.23 -12.86
N VAL A 45 -13.71 -17.28 -12.02
CA VAL A 45 -13.36 -15.85 -12.13
C VAL A 45 -12.50 -15.45 -10.96
N SER A 46 -11.51 -14.57 -11.21
CA SER A 46 -10.55 -14.12 -10.19
C SER A 46 -10.18 -12.67 -10.43
N SER A 47 -10.24 -11.86 -9.39
CA SER A 47 -9.74 -10.49 -9.35
C SER A 47 -8.89 -10.23 -8.13
N CYS A 48 -8.20 -9.10 -8.10
CA CYS A 48 -7.27 -8.74 -7.04
C CYS A 48 -7.11 -7.22 -6.95
N ASP A 49 -7.63 -6.62 -5.88
CA ASP A 49 -7.47 -5.19 -5.60
C ASP A 49 -6.50 -4.92 -4.46
N LEU A 50 -5.86 -3.77 -4.56
CA LEU A 50 -4.93 -3.25 -3.58
C LEU A 50 -5.43 -1.91 -3.04
N LEU A 51 -5.71 -1.83 -1.74
CA LEU A 51 -6.07 -0.60 -1.06
C LEU A 51 -4.86 -0.09 -0.25
N VAL A 52 -4.50 1.17 -0.46
CA VAL A 52 -3.38 1.83 0.21
C VAL A 52 -3.91 3.03 1.01
N GLU A 53 -3.48 3.15 2.27
CA GLU A 53 -3.80 4.29 3.14
C GLU A 53 -3.37 5.62 2.48
N ASP A 54 -4.21 6.65 2.60
CA ASP A 54 -4.11 7.99 2.00
C ASP A 54 -4.17 8.02 0.45
N VAL A 55 -4.47 6.87 -0.18
CA VAL A 55 -4.79 6.78 -1.61
C VAL A 55 -6.25 6.37 -1.79
N HIS A 56 -6.64 5.22 -1.23
CA HIS A 56 -7.97 4.64 -1.36
C HIS A 56 -8.86 4.85 -0.12
N PHE A 57 -8.26 5.15 1.03
CA PHE A 57 -8.96 5.44 2.27
C PHE A 57 -8.11 6.29 3.20
N ILE A 58 -8.76 7.07 4.06
CA ILE A 58 -8.13 7.83 5.13
C ILE A 58 -8.46 7.13 6.45
N ARG A 59 -7.46 6.46 7.06
CA ARG A 59 -7.63 5.63 8.27
C ARG A 59 -8.35 6.34 9.42
N LYS A 60 -8.16 7.66 9.57
CA LYS A 60 -8.81 8.47 10.61
C LYS A 60 -10.31 8.74 10.37
N LEU A 61 -10.78 8.55 9.14
CA LEU A 61 -12.17 8.87 8.72
C LEU A 61 -13.04 7.62 8.56
N ILE A 62 -12.43 6.43 8.55
CA ILE A 62 -13.10 5.14 8.42
C ILE A 62 -12.81 4.27 9.65
N THR A 63 -13.82 3.61 10.19
CA THR A 63 -13.59 2.66 11.29
C THR A 63 -12.91 1.39 10.78
N PRO A 64 -12.15 0.67 11.62
CA PRO A 64 -11.54 -0.60 11.21
C PRO A 64 -12.57 -1.61 10.68
N GLN A 65 -13.78 -1.65 11.25
CA GLN A 65 -14.86 -2.52 10.78
C GLN A 65 -15.34 -2.13 9.38
N GLU A 66 -15.54 -0.84 9.13
CA GLU A 66 -15.93 -0.35 7.81
C GLU A 66 -14.84 -0.63 6.77
N LEU A 67 -13.57 -0.44 7.14
CA LEU A 67 -12.44 -0.70 6.25
C LEU A 67 -12.34 -2.19 5.87
N GLY A 68 -12.50 -3.08 6.85
CA GLY A 68 -12.52 -4.53 6.58
C GLY A 68 -13.70 -4.94 5.69
N TYR A 69 -14.87 -4.31 5.87
CA TYR A 69 -16.02 -4.52 5.01
C TYR A 69 -15.76 -4.02 3.59
N LYS A 70 -15.30 -2.76 3.44
CA LYS A 70 -14.98 -2.13 2.15
C LYS A 70 -13.94 -2.92 1.37
N ALA A 71 -12.85 -3.32 2.02
CA ALA A 71 -11.76 -4.05 1.36
C ALA A 71 -12.21 -5.36 0.69
N VAL A 72 -13.18 -6.03 1.27
CA VAL A 72 -13.77 -7.23 0.65
C VAL A 72 -14.83 -6.84 -0.38
N ALA A 73 -15.68 -5.83 -0.08
CA ALA A 73 -16.81 -5.43 -0.94
C ALA A 73 -16.36 -5.06 -2.36
N VAL A 74 -15.26 -4.30 -2.50
CA VAL A 74 -14.74 -3.87 -3.80
C VAL A 74 -14.41 -5.06 -4.70
N ASN A 75 -13.75 -6.08 -4.17
CA ASN A 75 -13.41 -7.30 -4.90
C ASN A 75 -14.64 -8.19 -5.22
N LEU A 76 -15.65 -8.21 -4.34
CA LEU A 76 -16.88 -8.94 -4.64
C LEU A 76 -17.66 -8.26 -5.80
N SER A 77 -17.48 -6.95 -5.97
CA SER A 77 -18.07 -6.16 -7.04
C SER A 77 -17.57 -6.61 -8.41
N ASP A 78 -16.26 -6.84 -8.59
CA ASP A 78 -15.68 -7.36 -9.83
C ASP A 78 -16.31 -8.70 -10.24
N VAL A 79 -16.47 -9.61 -9.26
CA VAL A 79 -17.10 -10.91 -9.53
C VAL A 79 -18.57 -10.74 -9.95
N ALA A 80 -19.28 -9.77 -9.33
CA ALA A 80 -20.65 -9.45 -9.73
C ALA A 80 -20.71 -8.85 -11.14
N ALA A 81 -19.77 -7.98 -11.52
CA ALA A 81 -19.66 -7.41 -12.86
C ALA A 81 -19.50 -8.49 -13.94
N MET A 82 -18.81 -9.60 -13.62
CA MET A 82 -18.69 -10.75 -14.53
C MET A 82 -19.93 -11.66 -14.55
N GLY A 83 -20.99 -11.33 -13.82
CA GLY A 83 -22.18 -12.19 -13.68
C GLY A 83 -22.00 -13.36 -12.72
N GLY A 84 -20.92 -13.36 -11.95
CA GLY A 84 -20.48 -14.47 -11.11
C GLY A 84 -20.99 -14.41 -9.68
N LYS A 85 -20.64 -15.48 -8.94
CA LYS A 85 -20.84 -15.61 -7.49
C LYS A 85 -19.48 -15.72 -6.80
N PRO A 86 -19.12 -14.82 -5.92
CA PRO A 86 -17.89 -14.93 -5.13
C PRO A 86 -17.99 -16.10 -4.14
N LEU A 87 -16.88 -16.80 -3.91
CA LEU A 87 -16.83 -17.98 -3.05
C LEU A 87 -15.74 -17.91 -1.99
N HIS A 88 -14.55 -17.43 -2.37
CA HIS A 88 -13.38 -17.43 -1.51
C HIS A 88 -12.57 -16.16 -1.69
N ILE A 89 -11.88 -15.76 -0.61
CA ILE A 89 -10.89 -14.69 -0.66
C ILE A 89 -9.57 -15.11 -0.01
N LEU A 90 -8.48 -14.53 -0.52
CA LEU A 90 -7.18 -14.47 0.12
C LEU A 90 -6.97 -13.01 0.55
N LEU A 91 -6.49 -12.80 1.77
CA LEU A 91 -6.34 -11.47 2.36
C LEU A 91 -4.90 -11.25 2.80
N SER A 92 -4.20 -10.30 2.19
CA SER A 92 -2.82 -9.95 2.55
C SER A 92 -2.75 -8.52 3.09
N LEU A 93 -2.06 -8.35 4.23
CA LEU A 93 -1.99 -7.10 4.96
C LEU A 93 -0.54 -6.71 5.21
N ALA A 94 -0.18 -5.45 4.91
CA ALA A 94 1.05 -4.82 5.36
C ALA A 94 0.70 -3.74 6.39
N LEU A 95 1.08 -3.98 7.66
CA LEU A 95 0.64 -3.22 8.82
C LEU A 95 1.69 -2.18 9.24
N PRO A 96 1.33 -0.90 9.40
CA PRO A 96 2.23 0.11 9.93
C PRO A 96 2.50 -0.12 11.44
N PRO A 97 3.60 0.45 11.99
CA PRO A 97 4.01 0.20 13.37
C PRO A 97 3.01 0.63 14.44
N ASP A 98 2.16 1.59 14.13
CA ASP A 98 1.13 2.15 15.02
C ASP A 98 -0.22 1.44 14.92
N TYR A 99 -0.34 0.36 14.11
CA TYR A 99 -1.57 -0.41 13.99
C TYR A 99 -1.79 -1.27 15.23
N THR A 100 -2.95 -1.10 15.87
CA THR A 100 -3.25 -1.73 17.17
C THR A 100 -3.95 -3.08 17.02
N VAL A 101 -3.94 -3.88 18.09
CA VAL A 101 -4.68 -5.16 18.14
C VAL A 101 -6.18 -4.94 18.02
N GLU A 102 -6.68 -3.86 18.59
CA GLU A 102 -8.09 -3.46 18.54
C GLU A 102 -8.52 -3.11 17.10
N GLU A 103 -7.69 -2.37 16.36
CA GLU A 103 -7.93 -2.09 14.93
C GLU A 103 -7.90 -3.38 14.11
N TRP A 104 -6.94 -4.27 14.37
CA TRP A 104 -6.89 -5.59 13.75
C TRP A 104 -8.17 -6.40 13.98
N GLN A 105 -8.63 -6.47 15.22
CA GLN A 105 -9.87 -7.18 15.56
C GLN A 105 -11.08 -6.55 14.90
N GLY A 106 -11.17 -5.21 14.92
CA GLY A 106 -12.21 -4.45 14.25
C GLY A 106 -12.23 -4.71 12.74
N PHE A 107 -11.08 -4.66 12.09
CA PHE A 107 -10.96 -4.95 10.66
C PHE A 107 -11.52 -6.34 10.31
N TYR A 108 -11.10 -7.39 11.04
CA TYR A 108 -11.62 -8.74 10.80
C TYR A 108 -13.09 -8.93 11.17
N GLN A 109 -13.65 -8.11 12.08
CA GLN A 109 -15.11 -8.08 12.30
C GLN A 109 -15.84 -7.56 11.05
N GLY A 110 -15.30 -6.56 10.36
CA GLY A 110 -15.82 -6.07 9.09
C GLY A 110 -15.74 -7.13 7.99
N VAL A 111 -14.59 -7.80 7.86
CA VAL A 111 -14.39 -8.93 6.94
C VAL A 111 -15.40 -10.05 7.21
N ASP A 112 -15.56 -10.48 8.47
CA ASP A 112 -16.54 -11.52 8.84
C ASP A 112 -17.97 -11.11 8.49
N ALA A 113 -18.34 -9.85 8.73
CA ALA A 113 -19.69 -9.35 8.46
C ALA A 113 -20.07 -9.50 6.97
N ILE A 114 -19.21 -9.05 6.06
CA ILE A 114 -19.47 -9.16 4.61
C ILE A 114 -19.33 -10.60 4.10
N CYS A 115 -18.32 -11.32 4.56
CA CYS A 115 -18.13 -12.72 4.20
C CYS A 115 -19.33 -13.59 4.59
N ARG A 116 -19.88 -13.36 5.78
CA ARG A 116 -21.11 -14.03 6.26
C ARG A 116 -22.33 -13.65 5.44
N LYS A 117 -22.46 -12.36 5.06
CA LYS A 117 -23.58 -11.86 4.26
C LYS A 117 -23.63 -12.54 2.88
N TYR A 118 -22.49 -12.65 2.20
CA TYR A 118 -22.44 -13.19 0.84
C TYR A 118 -22.01 -14.67 0.76
N GLY A 119 -21.76 -15.33 1.91
CA GLY A 119 -21.35 -16.73 1.96
C GLY A 119 -19.95 -16.97 1.41
N VAL A 120 -19.04 -16.01 1.60
CA VAL A 120 -17.64 -16.06 1.14
C VAL A 120 -16.74 -16.57 2.26
N ASN A 121 -15.72 -17.38 1.93
CA ASN A 121 -14.77 -17.89 2.90
C ASN A 121 -13.42 -17.19 2.78
N VAL A 122 -12.84 -16.78 3.89
CA VAL A 122 -11.42 -16.43 3.96
C VAL A 122 -10.61 -17.74 4.00
N ILE A 123 -9.87 -18.05 2.94
CA ILE A 123 -9.14 -19.32 2.80
C ILE A 123 -7.63 -19.20 3.03
N GLY A 124 -7.11 -18.00 3.23
CA GLY A 124 -5.69 -17.75 3.50
C GLY A 124 -5.35 -16.30 3.28
N GLY A 125 -4.05 -16.06 3.18
CA GLY A 125 -3.49 -14.71 2.98
C GLY A 125 -2.09 -14.62 3.57
N ASP A 126 -1.61 -13.38 3.74
CA ASP A 126 -0.31 -13.09 4.32
C ASP A 126 -0.40 -11.86 5.23
N THR A 127 0.54 -11.74 6.16
CA THR A 127 0.63 -10.58 7.05
C THR A 127 2.09 -10.20 7.26
N THR A 128 2.40 -8.96 6.90
CA THR A 128 3.76 -8.41 7.04
C THR A 128 3.72 -7.02 7.66
N SER A 129 4.88 -6.45 7.95
CA SER A 129 5.00 -5.06 8.39
C SER A 129 5.14 -4.12 7.20
N SER A 130 4.54 -2.94 7.31
CA SER A 130 4.80 -1.78 6.45
C SER A 130 5.59 -0.73 7.22
N PRO A 131 6.43 0.09 6.56
CA PRO A 131 7.16 1.15 7.25
C PRO A 131 6.25 2.27 7.76
N ASP A 132 5.18 2.64 7.04
CA ASP A 132 4.38 3.83 7.31
C ASP A 132 2.89 3.71 6.97
N ARG A 133 2.48 2.93 5.97
CA ARG A 133 1.11 2.89 5.45
C ARG A 133 0.47 1.53 5.60
N LEU A 134 -0.82 1.52 5.99
CA LEU A 134 -1.63 0.31 5.91
C LEU A 134 -1.90 -0.01 4.45
N THR A 135 -1.56 -1.22 4.04
CA THR A 135 -1.82 -1.73 2.70
C THR A 135 -2.59 -3.03 2.80
N ILE A 136 -3.68 -3.13 2.05
CA ILE A 136 -4.61 -4.25 2.09
C ILE A 136 -4.74 -4.79 0.67
N ASN A 137 -4.45 -6.08 0.47
CA ASN A 137 -4.70 -6.76 -0.78
C ASN A 137 -5.73 -7.85 -0.55
N VAL A 138 -6.76 -7.88 -1.38
CA VAL A 138 -7.75 -8.96 -1.40
C VAL A 138 -7.74 -9.59 -2.78
N THR A 139 -7.57 -10.90 -2.82
CA THR A 139 -7.78 -11.70 -4.04
C THR A 139 -9.07 -12.47 -3.90
N VAL A 140 -9.99 -12.32 -4.82
CA VAL A 140 -11.28 -13.03 -4.84
C VAL A 140 -11.27 -14.16 -5.85
N LEU A 141 -11.89 -15.27 -5.48
CA LEU A 141 -12.17 -16.41 -6.35
C LEU A 141 -13.67 -16.64 -6.38
N GLY A 142 -14.24 -16.67 -7.56
CA GLY A 142 -15.66 -16.91 -7.80
C GLY A 142 -15.91 -17.91 -8.92
N LEU A 143 -17.18 -18.23 -9.12
CA LEU A 143 -17.66 -19.03 -10.25
C LEU A 143 -18.77 -18.31 -10.98
N VAL A 144 -18.77 -18.42 -12.31
CA VAL A 144 -19.86 -17.94 -13.17
C VAL A 144 -20.34 -19.08 -14.05
N GLU A 145 -21.66 -19.25 -14.20
CA GLU A 145 -22.19 -20.16 -15.22
C GLU A 145 -21.80 -19.62 -16.61
N GLN A 146 -21.28 -20.48 -17.49
CA GLN A 146 -20.78 -20.08 -18.82
C GLN A 146 -21.78 -19.21 -19.61
N LYS A 147 -23.09 -19.50 -19.48
CA LYS A 147 -24.16 -18.74 -20.13
C LYS A 147 -24.46 -17.36 -19.53
N TYR A 148 -23.92 -17.08 -18.34
CA TYR A 148 -24.08 -15.81 -17.61
C TYR A 148 -22.77 -15.03 -17.46
N LEU A 149 -21.74 -15.43 -18.22
CA LEU A 149 -20.52 -14.63 -18.32
C LEU A 149 -20.79 -13.36 -19.12
N HIS A 150 -20.69 -12.23 -18.47
CA HIS A 150 -20.79 -10.92 -19.10
C HIS A 150 -19.39 -10.30 -19.20
N LEU A 151 -19.07 -9.74 -20.35
CA LEU A 151 -17.80 -9.09 -20.64
C LEU A 151 -18.05 -7.66 -21.09
N ARG A 152 -17.15 -6.77 -20.82
CA ARG A 152 -17.15 -5.39 -21.33
C ARG A 152 -17.29 -5.35 -22.86
N SER A 153 -16.74 -6.34 -23.56
CA SER A 153 -16.75 -6.46 -25.02
C SER A 153 -18.08 -6.92 -25.63
N HIS A 154 -19.12 -7.15 -24.83
CA HIS A 154 -20.37 -7.73 -25.32
C HIS A 154 -21.46 -6.70 -25.69
N ALA A 155 -21.26 -5.39 -25.57
CA ALA A 155 -22.24 -4.39 -25.95
C ALA A 155 -22.49 -4.40 -27.46
N LYS A 156 -23.77 -4.20 -27.87
CA LYS A 156 -24.19 -4.28 -29.25
C LYS A 156 -24.94 -3.02 -29.69
N PRO A 157 -24.70 -2.50 -30.88
CA PRO A 157 -25.55 -1.45 -31.45
C PRO A 157 -27.03 -1.84 -31.41
N GLY A 158 -27.87 -0.95 -30.90
CA GLY A 158 -29.30 -1.18 -30.67
C GLY A 158 -29.65 -1.62 -29.24
N ASP A 159 -28.67 -1.84 -28.36
CA ASP A 159 -28.90 -2.03 -26.94
C ASP A 159 -29.30 -0.72 -26.25
N VAL A 160 -29.92 -0.86 -25.07
CA VAL A 160 -30.03 0.22 -24.10
C VAL A 160 -28.94 0.06 -23.05
N ILE A 161 -28.50 1.19 -22.48
CA ILE A 161 -27.56 1.25 -21.36
C ILE A 161 -28.36 1.40 -20.09
N PHE A 162 -28.04 0.65 -19.06
CA PHE A 162 -28.69 0.74 -17.74
C PHE A 162 -27.66 0.93 -16.61
N ALA A 163 -28.12 1.43 -15.47
CA ALA A 163 -27.41 1.41 -14.20
C ALA A 163 -28.29 0.82 -13.10
N THR A 164 -27.68 0.09 -12.17
CA THR A 164 -28.33 -0.33 -10.92
C THR A 164 -28.25 0.78 -9.87
N GLY A 165 -29.16 0.76 -8.88
CA GLY A 165 -29.10 1.64 -7.72
C GLY A 165 -29.09 3.13 -8.04
N SER A 166 -28.40 3.90 -7.21
CA SER A 166 -28.19 5.34 -7.35
C SER A 166 -26.71 5.68 -7.22
N LEU A 167 -26.24 6.70 -7.93
CA LEU A 167 -24.83 7.05 -8.12
C LEU A 167 -24.46 8.36 -7.42
N GLY A 168 -23.17 8.58 -7.19
CA GLY A 168 -22.61 9.77 -6.55
C GLY A 168 -22.64 9.75 -5.03
N GLY A 169 -23.19 8.70 -4.44
CA GLY A 169 -23.28 8.56 -2.98
C GLY A 169 -21.90 8.42 -2.32
N SER A 170 -21.00 7.67 -2.90
CA SER A 170 -19.64 7.52 -2.40
C SER A 170 -18.84 8.83 -2.49
N LYS A 171 -18.88 9.49 -3.63
CA LYS A 171 -18.23 10.80 -3.81
C LYS A 171 -18.77 11.83 -2.81
N ALA A 172 -20.07 11.91 -2.62
CA ALA A 172 -20.69 12.80 -1.64
C ALA A 172 -20.27 12.45 -0.19
N GLY A 173 -20.14 11.15 0.15
CA GLY A 173 -19.61 10.69 1.42
C GLY A 173 -18.18 11.11 1.66
N LEU A 174 -17.32 11.03 0.66
CA LEU A 174 -15.94 11.52 0.72
C LEU A 174 -15.90 13.04 0.93
N GLU A 175 -16.68 13.81 0.17
CA GLU A 175 -16.75 15.26 0.33
C GLU A 175 -17.25 15.67 1.72
N LEU A 176 -18.19 14.93 2.29
CA LEU A 176 -18.66 15.16 3.66
C LEU A 176 -17.52 15.01 4.68
N PHE A 177 -16.60 14.06 4.49
CA PHE A 177 -15.44 13.88 5.37
C PHE A 177 -14.36 14.93 5.20
N LEU A 178 -14.17 15.43 3.98
CA LEU A 178 -13.11 16.39 3.67
C LEU A 178 -13.49 17.83 4.01
N ARG A 179 -14.78 18.13 4.19
CA ARG A 179 -15.28 19.49 4.48
C ARG A 179 -15.55 19.69 5.98
N LYS A 180 -15.53 20.93 6.43
CA LYS A 180 -15.85 21.27 7.83
C LYS A 180 -17.36 21.13 8.08
N GLU A 181 -17.74 20.45 9.15
CA GLU A 181 -19.14 20.18 9.52
C GLU A 181 -20.00 21.45 9.69
N ASP A 182 -19.42 22.57 10.14
CA ASP A 182 -20.14 23.81 10.44
C ASP A 182 -20.81 24.47 9.22
N SER A 183 -20.43 24.07 8.00
CA SER A 183 -20.97 24.63 6.74
C SER A 183 -22.03 23.74 6.07
N ILE A 184 -22.28 22.54 6.62
CA ILE A 184 -23.13 21.53 6.00
C ILE A 184 -24.43 21.32 6.80
N CYS A 185 -25.56 21.59 6.16
CA CYS A 185 -26.89 21.45 6.77
C CYS A 185 -27.57 20.15 6.31
N LEU A 186 -27.07 19.01 6.81
CA LEU A 186 -27.68 17.69 6.64
C LEU A 186 -28.16 17.13 7.98
N THR A 187 -29.23 16.35 7.95
CA THR A 187 -29.66 15.56 9.13
C THR A 187 -28.63 14.44 9.40
N GLU A 188 -28.56 13.96 10.65
CA GLU A 188 -27.66 12.83 10.99
C GLU A 188 -27.98 11.58 10.16
N THR A 189 -29.23 11.33 9.81
CA THR A 189 -29.63 10.23 8.91
C THR A 189 -29.01 10.40 7.51
N GLN A 190 -29.02 11.61 6.98
CA GLN A 190 -28.43 11.91 5.67
C GLN A 190 -26.90 11.78 5.70
N LYS A 191 -26.26 12.27 6.76
CA LYS A 191 -24.80 12.10 6.94
C LYS A 191 -24.43 10.62 7.02
N GLU A 192 -25.15 9.83 7.83
CA GLU A 192 -24.90 8.40 7.96
C GLU A 192 -25.17 7.64 6.65
N GLN A 193 -26.15 8.06 5.87
CA GLN A 193 -26.41 7.49 4.55
C GLN A 193 -25.21 7.70 3.60
N LEU A 194 -24.68 8.93 3.51
CA LEU A 194 -23.52 9.23 2.67
C LEU A 194 -22.26 8.54 3.19
N ARG A 195 -22.08 8.53 4.53
CA ARG A 195 -21.00 7.79 5.16
C ARG A 195 -21.03 6.30 4.77
N THR A 196 -22.21 5.69 4.84
CA THR A 196 -22.42 4.29 4.47
C THR A 196 -22.09 4.04 3.00
N CYS A 197 -22.52 4.92 2.09
CA CYS A 197 -22.19 4.79 0.67
C CYS A 197 -20.69 4.73 0.43
N HIS A 198 -19.88 5.54 1.14
CA HIS A 198 -18.43 5.58 0.94
C HIS A 198 -17.69 4.49 1.71
N CYS A 199 -18.05 4.27 2.99
CA CYS A 199 -17.27 3.38 3.88
C CYS A 199 -17.73 1.93 3.84
N ARG A 200 -18.95 1.65 3.39
CA ARG A 200 -19.54 0.31 3.36
C ARG A 200 -20.33 0.07 2.07
N PRO A 201 -19.65 0.13 0.91
CA PRO A 201 -20.32 -0.10 -0.37
C PRO A 201 -20.96 -1.51 -0.41
N GLU A 202 -22.08 -1.61 -1.11
CA GLU A 202 -22.82 -2.86 -1.26
C GLU A 202 -22.62 -3.41 -2.68
N PRO A 203 -21.79 -4.46 -2.86
CA PRO A 203 -21.60 -5.08 -4.17
C PRO A 203 -22.88 -5.75 -4.65
N CYS A 204 -23.17 -5.64 -5.93
CA CYS A 204 -24.41 -6.11 -6.55
C CYS A 204 -24.49 -7.64 -6.75
N CYS A 205 -23.96 -8.45 -5.81
CA CYS A 205 -23.89 -9.92 -5.94
C CYS A 205 -25.27 -10.60 -5.96
N GLU A 206 -26.22 -10.12 -5.17
CA GLU A 206 -27.58 -10.66 -5.16
C GLU A 206 -28.37 -10.17 -6.38
N GLU A 207 -28.21 -8.91 -6.71
CA GLU A 207 -28.85 -8.24 -7.84
C GLU A 207 -28.47 -8.89 -9.16
N ILE A 208 -27.21 -9.20 -9.39
CA ILE A 208 -26.77 -9.85 -10.63
C ILE A 208 -27.30 -11.29 -10.75
N ALA A 209 -27.39 -12.00 -9.66
CA ALA A 209 -27.96 -13.36 -9.66
C ALA A 209 -29.43 -13.35 -10.12
N ILE A 210 -30.21 -12.33 -9.70
CA ILE A 210 -31.59 -12.12 -10.11
C ILE A 210 -31.63 -11.65 -11.58
N LEU A 211 -30.78 -10.68 -11.95
CA LEU A 211 -30.73 -10.11 -13.30
C LEU A 211 -30.38 -11.19 -14.35
N ASN A 212 -29.44 -12.08 -14.04
CA ASN A 212 -29.08 -13.23 -14.87
C ASN A 212 -30.27 -14.14 -15.15
N GLN A 213 -31.13 -14.38 -14.15
CA GLN A 213 -32.32 -15.23 -14.31
C GLN A 213 -33.42 -14.54 -15.14
N ILE A 214 -33.61 -13.24 -14.94
CA ILE A 214 -34.64 -12.46 -15.62
C ILE A 214 -34.26 -12.18 -17.07
N ALA A 215 -33.05 -11.67 -17.29
CA ALA A 215 -32.60 -11.20 -18.59
C ALA A 215 -32.00 -12.32 -19.47
N GLY A 216 -31.34 -13.31 -18.85
CA GLY A 216 -30.69 -14.42 -19.56
C GLY A 216 -29.74 -13.89 -20.66
N SER A 217 -29.90 -14.40 -21.89
CA SER A 217 -29.08 -14.00 -23.02
C SER A 217 -29.40 -12.59 -23.60
N HIS A 218 -30.31 -11.86 -22.97
CA HIS A 218 -30.63 -10.47 -23.35
C HIS A 218 -29.80 -9.45 -22.58
N LEU A 219 -29.11 -9.84 -21.53
CA LEU A 219 -28.07 -9.05 -20.87
C LEU A 219 -26.76 -9.25 -21.63
N HIS A 220 -26.14 -8.17 -22.05
CA HIS A 220 -24.96 -8.21 -22.90
C HIS A 220 -23.69 -7.79 -22.13
N ALA A 221 -23.22 -6.54 -22.28
CA ALA A 221 -22.07 -6.06 -21.53
C ALA A 221 -22.43 -5.69 -20.09
N LEU A 222 -21.45 -5.84 -19.20
CA LEU A 222 -21.56 -5.44 -17.82
C LEU A 222 -20.19 -4.95 -17.32
N ASN A 223 -20.21 -4.01 -16.37
CA ASN A 223 -19.06 -3.51 -15.62
C ASN A 223 -19.57 -3.01 -14.26
N ASP A 224 -18.74 -3.01 -13.22
CA ASP A 224 -19.08 -2.29 -12.00
C ASP A 224 -18.60 -0.84 -12.08
N ILE A 225 -19.14 0.04 -11.22
CA ILE A 225 -18.79 1.46 -11.22
C ILE A 225 -17.80 1.71 -10.10
N SER A 226 -16.52 1.51 -10.38
CA SER A 226 -15.38 1.69 -9.49
C SER A 226 -14.69 3.06 -9.66
N ASP A 227 -14.42 3.50 -10.90
CA ASP A 227 -13.75 4.76 -11.21
C ASP A 227 -14.70 5.87 -11.72
N GLY A 228 -15.98 5.56 -11.77
CA GLY A 228 -17.05 6.45 -12.16
C GLY A 228 -17.75 6.06 -13.47
N LEU A 229 -19.04 6.34 -13.55
CA LEU A 229 -19.91 5.90 -14.65
C LEU A 229 -19.34 6.18 -16.05
N LEU A 230 -18.74 7.35 -16.26
CA LEU A 230 -18.19 7.72 -17.58
C LEU A 230 -16.92 6.93 -17.91
N SER A 231 -16.11 6.56 -16.91
CA SER A 231 -14.94 5.71 -17.07
C SER A 231 -15.36 4.32 -17.50
N GLU A 232 -16.29 3.71 -16.79
CA GLU A 232 -16.76 2.34 -17.07
C GLU A 232 -17.49 2.25 -18.40
N CYS A 233 -18.25 3.28 -18.76
CA CYS A 233 -18.85 3.37 -20.10
C CYS A 233 -17.80 3.45 -21.22
N ARG A 234 -16.64 4.09 -20.96
CA ARG A 234 -15.53 4.14 -21.92
C ARG A 234 -14.92 2.77 -22.12
N GLU A 235 -14.66 2.04 -21.03
CA GLU A 235 -14.12 0.69 -21.09
C GLU A 235 -15.04 -0.26 -21.87
N ILE A 236 -16.35 -0.20 -21.61
CA ILE A 236 -17.34 -0.95 -22.42
C ILE A 236 -17.28 -0.52 -23.89
N SER A 237 -17.19 0.78 -24.17
CA SER A 237 -17.10 1.31 -25.54
C SER A 237 -15.86 0.80 -26.26
N GLU A 238 -14.70 0.88 -25.64
CA GLU A 238 -13.42 0.46 -26.20
C GLU A 238 -13.38 -1.05 -26.42
N ALA A 239 -13.78 -1.82 -25.42
CA ALA A 239 -13.80 -3.28 -25.50
C ALA A 239 -14.80 -3.82 -26.55
N SER A 240 -15.95 -3.15 -26.69
CA SER A 240 -17.01 -3.56 -27.62
C SER A 240 -16.87 -2.97 -29.04
N GLY A 241 -16.05 -1.93 -29.23
CA GLY A 241 -16.00 -1.18 -30.48
C GLY A 241 -17.33 -0.52 -30.83
N ALA A 242 -18.06 -0.02 -29.84
CA ALA A 242 -19.39 0.56 -29.96
C ALA A 242 -19.48 1.94 -29.30
N ALA A 243 -20.31 2.83 -29.80
CA ALA A 243 -20.55 4.14 -29.20
C ALA A 243 -21.64 4.07 -28.15
N LEU A 244 -21.35 4.55 -26.93
CA LEU A 244 -22.29 4.66 -25.81
C LEU A 244 -22.82 6.08 -25.70
N ILE A 245 -24.14 6.25 -25.82
CA ILE A 245 -24.83 7.55 -25.80
C ILE A 245 -25.63 7.65 -24.51
N LEU A 246 -25.14 8.43 -23.57
CA LEU A 246 -25.77 8.64 -22.26
C LEU A 246 -26.73 9.84 -22.26
N LYS A 247 -27.79 9.73 -21.51
CA LYS A 247 -28.76 10.80 -21.26
C LYS A 247 -28.57 11.28 -19.82
N PRO A 248 -27.89 12.40 -19.57
CA PRO A 248 -27.59 12.88 -18.22
C PRO A 248 -28.83 13.01 -17.32
N ASP A 249 -29.95 13.48 -17.86
CA ASP A 249 -31.21 13.61 -17.11
C ASP A 249 -31.81 12.27 -16.65
N CYS A 250 -31.33 11.15 -17.19
CA CYS A 250 -31.77 9.80 -16.82
C CYS A 250 -30.84 9.13 -15.79
N VAL A 251 -29.67 9.71 -15.49
CA VAL A 251 -28.72 9.12 -14.52
C VAL A 251 -29.34 9.15 -13.12
N PRO A 252 -29.40 8.01 -12.41
CA PRO A 252 -30.03 7.92 -11.10
C PRO A 252 -29.10 8.49 -10.01
N VAL A 253 -29.14 9.79 -9.76
CA VAL A 253 -28.33 10.44 -8.73
C VAL A 253 -28.93 10.20 -7.34
N GLN A 254 -28.10 9.89 -6.36
CA GLN A 254 -28.49 9.73 -4.97
C GLN A 254 -29.01 11.06 -4.41
N GLU A 255 -30.19 11.06 -3.79
CA GLU A 255 -30.90 12.29 -3.40
C GLU A 255 -30.07 13.17 -2.44
N THR A 256 -29.46 12.58 -1.42
CA THR A 256 -28.63 13.32 -0.46
C THR A 256 -27.33 13.85 -1.11
N CYS A 257 -26.82 13.19 -2.15
CA CYS A 257 -25.72 13.69 -2.96
C CYS A 257 -26.09 15.02 -3.65
N MET A 258 -27.27 15.10 -4.25
CA MET A 258 -27.77 16.35 -4.85
C MET A 258 -27.88 17.47 -3.83
N VAL A 259 -28.45 17.17 -2.64
CA VAL A 259 -28.58 18.14 -1.55
C VAL A 259 -27.23 18.66 -1.06
N LEU A 260 -26.25 17.77 -0.88
CA LEU A 260 -24.92 18.18 -0.44
C LEU A 260 -24.18 19.00 -1.50
N ALA A 261 -24.20 18.56 -2.76
CA ALA A 261 -23.57 19.26 -3.85
C ALA A 261 -24.11 20.69 -4.02
N GLU A 262 -25.46 20.87 -3.95
CA GLU A 262 -26.08 22.19 -3.99
C GLU A 262 -25.57 23.11 -2.86
N GLN A 263 -25.46 22.60 -1.63
CA GLN A 263 -24.95 23.37 -0.48
C GLN A 263 -23.48 23.78 -0.66
N LEU A 264 -22.70 22.97 -1.34
CA LEU A 264 -21.29 23.25 -1.63
C LEU A 264 -21.08 24.09 -2.91
N GLY A 265 -22.15 24.40 -3.65
CA GLY A 265 -22.08 25.11 -4.92
C GLY A 265 -21.51 24.26 -6.06
N GLU A 266 -21.60 22.94 -5.93
CA GLU A 266 -21.09 21.93 -6.87
C GLU A 266 -22.23 21.20 -7.59
N ASN A 267 -21.92 20.35 -8.55
CA ASN A 267 -22.90 19.66 -9.37
C ASN A 267 -23.01 18.17 -8.99
N GLY A 268 -24.10 17.79 -8.34
CA GLY A 268 -24.35 16.41 -7.90
C GLY A 268 -24.48 15.41 -9.07
N LEU A 269 -24.95 15.84 -10.25
CA LEU A 269 -24.95 15.00 -11.45
C LEU A 269 -23.54 14.72 -11.95
N GLU A 270 -22.66 15.70 -11.91
CA GLU A 270 -21.25 15.52 -12.24
C GLU A 270 -20.60 14.52 -11.27
N TRP A 271 -20.87 14.62 -9.97
CA TRP A 271 -20.40 13.65 -8.98
C TRP A 271 -20.89 12.22 -9.27
N ALA A 272 -22.14 12.06 -9.71
CA ALA A 272 -22.69 10.77 -10.07
C ALA A 272 -22.09 10.19 -11.39
N MET A 273 -21.64 11.05 -12.28
CA MET A 273 -21.04 10.62 -13.55
C MET A 273 -19.54 10.35 -13.46
N THR A 274 -18.82 11.09 -12.59
CA THR A 274 -17.36 11.05 -12.53
C THR A 274 -16.79 10.53 -11.22
N GLY A 275 -17.61 10.48 -10.16
CA GLY A 275 -17.23 9.95 -8.85
C GLY A 275 -17.12 8.44 -8.88
N GLY A 276 -16.02 7.94 -8.33
CA GLY A 276 -15.79 6.50 -8.19
C GLY A 276 -16.39 5.92 -6.91
N GLU A 277 -16.18 4.61 -6.76
CA GLU A 277 -16.50 3.81 -5.58
C GLU A 277 -18.00 3.66 -5.26
N ASP A 278 -18.88 3.81 -6.24
CA ASP A 278 -20.30 3.54 -6.06
C ASP A 278 -20.63 2.03 -6.08
N TYR A 279 -19.78 1.22 -6.74
CA TYR A 279 -19.89 -0.24 -6.84
C TYR A 279 -21.29 -0.73 -7.22
N GLN A 280 -21.97 0.09 -8.04
CA GLN A 280 -23.17 -0.30 -8.75
C GLN A 280 -22.77 -0.90 -10.09
N LEU A 281 -23.70 -1.54 -10.81
CA LEU A 281 -23.44 -2.08 -12.14
C LEU A 281 -23.91 -1.12 -13.21
N VAL A 282 -23.09 -0.93 -14.23
CA VAL A 282 -23.47 -0.38 -15.53
C VAL A 282 -23.39 -1.48 -16.58
N GLY A 283 -24.35 -1.52 -17.48
CA GLY A 283 -24.34 -2.55 -18.51
C GLY A 283 -25.26 -2.23 -19.68
N THR A 284 -25.32 -3.19 -20.61
CA THR A 284 -26.16 -3.07 -21.79
C THR A 284 -27.09 -4.28 -21.92
N MET A 285 -28.29 -4.04 -22.43
CA MET A 285 -29.25 -5.10 -22.69
C MET A 285 -30.05 -4.80 -23.94
N LYS A 286 -30.66 -5.85 -24.50
CA LYS A 286 -31.50 -5.77 -25.67
C LYS A 286 -32.69 -4.82 -25.45
N ALA A 287 -32.81 -3.75 -26.26
CA ALA A 287 -33.82 -2.70 -26.10
C ALA A 287 -35.26 -3.23 -26.04
N GLU A 288 -35.59 -4.22 -26.88
CA GLU A 288 -36.96 -4.81 -26.96
C GLU A 288 -37.38 -5.52 -25.65
N LYS A 289 -36.43 -5.88 -24.78
CA LYS A 289 -36.65 -6.58 -23.51
C LYS A 289 -36.48 -5.69 -22.28
N ALA A 290 -35.97 -4.48 -22.45
CA ALA A 290 -35.58 -3.60 -21.34
C ALA A 290 -36.75 -3.29 -20.40
N GLU A 291 -37.91 -2.94 -20.91
CA GLU A 291 -39.08 -2.63 -20.07
C GLU A 291 -39.55 -3.82 -19.23
N GLU A 292 -39.59 -5.01 -19.85
CA GLU A 292 -39.93 -6.26 -19.14
C GLU A 292 -38.91 -6.58 -18.05
N ILE A 293 -37.60 -6.48 -18.36
CA ILE A 293 -36.49 -6.77 -17.45
C ILE A 293 -36.52 -5.79 -16.27
N CYS A 294 -36.61 -4.48 -16.54
CA CYS A 294 -36.66 -3.46 -15.48
C CYS A 294 -37.82 -3.69 -14.52
N ARG A 295 -39.02 -3.97 -15.04
CA ARG A 295 -40.20 -4.26 -14.22
C ARG A 295 -40.03 -5.51 -13.35
N LEU A 296 -39.52 -6.59 -13.90
CA LEU A 296 -39.30 -7.85 -13.17
C LEU A 296 -38.18 -7.68 -12.11
N TYR A 297 -37.12 -6.94 -12.45
CA TYR A 297 -36.05 -6.63 -11.52
C TYR A 297 -36.57 -5.82 -10.31
N GLU A 298 -37.34 -4.75 -10.54
CA GLU A 298 -37.93 -3.95 -9.46
C GLU A 298 -38.88 -4.79 -8.58
N GLN A 299 -39.64 -5.70 -9.17
CA GLN A 299 -40.54 -6.59 -8.43
C GLN A 299 -39.79 -7.58 -7.52
N GLN A 300 -38.60 -8.05 -7.92
CA GLN A 300 -37.86 -9.06 -7.17
C GLN A 300 -36.85 -8.46 -6.19
N THR A 301 -36.29 -7.29 -6.48
CA THR A 301 -35.25 -6.65 -5.66
C THR A 301 -35.75 -5.46 -4.83
N ALA A 302 -36.94 -4.95 -5.14
CA ALA A 302 -37.45 -3.66 -4.65
C ALA A 302 -36.52 -2.46 -4.99
N ARG A 303 -35.60 -2.65 -5.95
CA ARG A 303 -34.66 -1.63 -6.44
C ARG A 303 -34.94 -1.33 -7.91
N LYS A 304 -34.63 -0.11 -8.36
CA LYS A 304 -34.79 0.27 -9.76
C LYS A 304 -33.58 -0.14 -10.60
N LEU A 305 -33.86 -0.57 -11.80
CA LEU A 305 -32.90 -0.68 -12.89
C LEU A 305 -33.20 0.47 -13.85
N THR A 306 -32.31 1.43 -13.97
CA THR A 306 -32.58 2.69 -14.67
C THR A 306 -31.93 2.69 -16.03
N ILE A 307 -32.70 2.92 -17.09
CA ILE A 307 -32.18 3.09 -18.45
C ILE A 307 -31.62 4.51 -18.57
N ILE A 308 -30.31 4.60 -18.82
CA ILE A 308 -29.55 5.85 -18.84
C ILE A 308 -29.06 6.24 -20.24
N GLY A 309 -29.29 5.39 -21.26
CA GLY A 309 -28.80 5.66 -22.60
C GLY A 309 -29.05 4.53 -23.57
N PHE A 310 -28.31 4.54 -24.69
CA PHE A 310 -28.37 3.53 -25.72
C PHE A 310 -27.02 3.37 -26.43
N VAL A 311 -26.84 2.25 -27.13
CA VAL A 311 -25.62 1.87 -27.86
C VAL A 311 -25.83 2.03 -29.36
N GLU A 312 -24.87 2.63 -30.04
CA GLU A 312 -24.85 2.78 -31.50
C GLU A 312 -23.57 2.21 -32.12
N ALA A 313 -23.58 2.07 -33.45
CA ALA A 313 -22.35 1.76 -34.17
C ALA A 313 -21.39 2.97 -34.12
N GLY A 314 -20.11 2.69 -33.87
CA GLY A 314 -19.07 3.71 -33.71
C GLY A 314 -18.16 3.42 -32.53
N SER A 315 -17.60 4.45 -31.93
CA SER A 315 -16.75 4.34 -30.73
C SER A 315 -16.85 5.59 -29.87
N GLY A 316 -16.47 5.49 -28.61
CA GLY A 316 -16.45 6.60 -27.65
C GLY A 316 -17.75 6.75 -26.85
N VAL A 317 -17.71 7.63 -25.87
CA VAL A 317 -18.83 7.97 -24.98
C VAL A 317 -19.30 9.37 -25.27
N TYR A 318 -20.61 9.55 -25.33
CA TYR A 318 -21.24 10.83 -25.64
C TYR A 318 -22.36 11.16 -24.66
N LEU A 319 -22.47 12.42 -24.27
CA LEU A 319 -23.61 12.95 -23.52
C LEU A 319 -24.61 13.58 -24.50
N LEU A 320 -25.86 13.15 -24.40
CA LEU A 320 -26.97 13.68 -25.22
C LEU A 320 -27.73 14.72 -24.40
N ASN A 321 -27.47 16.01 -24.69
CA ASN A 321 -28.16 17.16 -24.07
C ASN A 321 -28.96 17.90 -25.16
N ASP A 322 -30.27 18.07 -24.97
CA ASP A 322 -31.15 18.80 -25.92
C ASP A 322 -30.99 18.36 -27.36
N GLY A 323 -30.77 17.07 -27.60
CA GLY A 323 -30.57 16.52 -28.94
C GLY A 323 -29.17 16.72 -29.52
N VAL A 324 -28.26 17.37 -28.79
CA VAL A 324 -26.86 17.57 -29.19
C VAL A 324 -25.98 16.53 -28.51
N ARG A 325 -25.09 15.90 -29.27
CA ARG A 325 -24.11 14.92 -28.75
C ARG A 325 -22.77 15.62 -28.43
N ASN A 326 -22.36 15.54 -27.21
CA ASN A 326 -21.09 16.08 -26.74
C ASN A 326 -20.16 14.90 -26.41
N PRO A 327 -18.99 14.77 -27.04
CA PRO A 327 -18.05 13.71 -26.73
C PRO A 327 -17.48 13.91 -25.32
N VAL A 328 -17.25 12.80 -24.61
CA VAL A 328 -16.57 12.78 -23.30
C VAL A 328 -15.08 12.52 -23.56
N GLU A 329 -14.23 13.54 -23.39
CA GLU A 329 -12.81 13.43 -23.72
C GLU A 329 -11.99 12.69 -22.66
N GLN A 330 -12.16 13.00 -21.36
CA GLN A 330 -11.58 12.25 -20.23
C GLN A 330 -12.43 12.44 -18.97
N SER A 331 -12.68 11.36 -18.24
CA SER A 331 -13.34 11.42 -16.93
C SER A 331 -13.07 10.11 -16.18
N GLY A 332 -13.01 10.17 -14.88
CA GLY A 332 -12.71 9.06 -13.98
C GLY A 332 -11.44 9.30 -13.16
N TYR A 333 -11.29 8.52 -12.12
CA TYR A 333 -10.12 8.56 -11.24
C TYR A 333 -8.90 7.99 -12.00
N ASN A 334 -7.70 8.56 -11.76
CA ASN A 334 -6.45 8.07 -12.34
C ASN A 334 -5.38 8.11 -11.24
N HIS A 335 -4.82 6.96 -10.91
CA HIS A 335 -3.74 6.81 -9.92
C HIS A 335 -2.45 7.55 -10.30
N PHE A 336 -2.23 7.83 -11.58
CA PHE A 336 -1.04 8.51 -12.10
C PHE A 336 -1.45 9.70 -12.96
N PRO A 337 -2.02 10.78 -12.39
CA PRO A 337 -2.40 11.95 -13.19
C PRO A 337 -1.14 12.57 -13.80
N ALA A 338 -1.16 12.82 -15.13
CA ALA A 338 -0.14 13.63 -15.77
C ALA A 338 -0.11 15.02 -15.09
N GLU A 339 1.09 15.57 -14.83
CA GLU A 339 1.27 16.87 -14.15
C GLU A 339 0.42 17.98 -14.81
N THR A 340 -0.86 18.01 -14.56
CA THR A 340 -1.65 19.24 -14.62
C THR A 340 -1.60 19.83 -13.21
N LYS A 341 -1.03 21.04 -13.10
CA LYS A 341 -1.03 21.83 -11.87
C LYS A 341 -2.46 22.06 -11.37
N GLN A 342 -3.04 21.06 -10.73
CA GLN A 342 -4.16 21.24 -9.81
C GLN A 342 -3.59 21.00 -8.43
N GLU A 343 -3.30 22.10 -7.77
CA GLU A 343 -3.04 22.10 -6.34
C GLU A 343 -4.23 21.44 -5.64
N PRO A 344 -4.01 20.48 -4.73
CA PRO A 344 -5.09 20.00 -3.86
C PRO A 344 -5.63 21.23 -3.14
N ALA A 345 -6.94 21.44 -3.19
CA ALA A 345 -7.60 22.53 -2.50
C ALA A 345 -7.47 22.33 -0.99
N VAL A 346 -6.35 22.79 -0.43
CA VAL A 346 -6.16 22.90 1.01
C VAL A 346 -6.87 24.19 1.44
N TYR A 347 -8.02 24.07 2.05
CA TYR A 347 -8.69 25.19 2.70
C TYR A 347 -7.93 25.57 3.97
N VAL A 348 -7.20 26.65 3.90
CA VAL A 348 -6.46 27.26 5.01
C VAL A 348 -7.25 28.43 5.57
N SER A 349 -7.54 28.38 6.87
CA SER A 349 -8.05 29.53 7.62
C SER A 349 -6.94 30.57 7.78
N GLU A 350 -7.29 31.84 7.62
CA GLU A 350 -6.42 33.02 7.80
C GLU A 350 -5.68 32.99 9.15
N ASN A 351 -4.46 32.44 9.19
CA ASN A 351 -3.37 32.72 10.14
C ASN A 351 -2.12 31.84 9.93
N THR A 352 -1.86 31.36 8.71
CA THR A 352 -0.90 30.28 8.46
C THR A 352 0.24 30.61 7.50
N ASP A 353 0.38 31.82 6.98
CA ASP A 353 1.47 32.17 6.04
C ASP A 353 2.88 31.84 6.57
N ALA A 354 3.10 31.89 7.89
CA ALA A 354 4.40 31.54 8.48
C ALA A 354 4.59 30.03 8.65
N VAL A 355 3.51 29.30 8.97
CA VAL A 355 3.54 27.83 9.16
C VAL A 355 3.58 27.13 7.81
N GLU A 356 2.85 27.62 6.83
CA GLU A 356 2.80 27.11 5.45
C GLU A 356 4.17 27.27 4.75
N LYS A 357 4.81 28.41 4.92
CA LYS A 357 6.15 28.65 4.40
C LYS A 357 7.22 27.76 5.05
N LEU A 358 7.06 27.48 6.34
CA LEU A 358 7.94 26.56 7.07
C LEU A 358 7.70 25.11 6.65
N LEU A 359 6.43 24.72 6.40
CA LEU A 359 6.05 23.40 5.95
C LEU A 359 6.55 23.13 4.51
N HIS A 360 6.38 24.08 3.60
CA HIS A 360 6.92 23.99 2.23
C HIS A 360 8.45 23.93 2.20
N GLN A 361 9.13 24.70 3.07
CA GLN A 361 10.58 24.57 3.21
C GLN A 361 10.99 23.19 3.73
N ARG A 362 10.25 22.64 4.70
CA ARG A 362 10.53 21.33 5.26
C ARG A 362 10.24 20.19 4.28
N LEU A 363 9.15 20.28 3.51
CA LEU A 363 8.84 19.31 2.44
C LEU A 363 9.91 19.35 1.34
N ALA A 364 10.31 20.52 0.88
CA ALA A 364 11.37 20.66 -0.12
C ALA A 364 12.74 20.14 0.39
N GLU A 365 13.03 20.30 1.69
CA GLU A 365 14.23 19.72 2.32
C GLU A 365 14.15 18.19 2.43
N LEU A 366 12.96 17.63 2.69
CA LEU A 366 12.74 16.18 2.76
C LEU A 366 12.83 15.56 1.35
N ASP A 367 12.16 16.15 0.36
CA ASP A 367 12.21 15.68 -1.03
C ASP A 367 13.64 15.72 -1.59
N ALA A 368 14.41 16.78 -1.28
CA ALA A 368 15.81 16.88 -1.68
C ALA A 368 16.69 15.81 -0.99
N LYS A 369 16.40 15.47 0.26
CA LYS A 369 17.10 14.41 1.01
C LYS A 369 16.75 13.02 0.48
N GLU A 370 15.49 12.76 0.17
CA GLU A 370 15.04 11.48 -0.40
C GLU A 370 15.64 11.24 -1.79
N GLU A 371 15.63 12.26 -2.65
CA GLU A 371 16.23 12.17 -3.97
C GLU A 371 17.76 11.98 -3.88
N GLN A 372 18.41 12.65 -2.94
CA GLN A 372 19.83 12.46 -2.68
C GLN A 372 20.15 11.05 -2.17
N GLN A 373 19.32 10.48 -1.29
CA GLN A 373 19.44 9.08 -0.84
C GLN A 373 19.21 8.09 -1.99
N ARG A 374 18.25 8.36 -2.85
CA ARG A 374 17.92 7.52 -4.01
C ARG A 374 19.07 7.48 -5.03
N ILE A 375 19.67 8.64 -5.32
CA ILE A 375 20.86 8.75 -6.16
C ILE A 375 22.04 7.98 -5.54
N TYR A 376 22.29 8.12 -4.23
CA TYR A 376 23.33 7.39 -3.51
C TYR A 376 23.11 5.88 -3.53
N GLN A 377 21.89 5.39 -3.32
CA GLN A 377 21.59 3.96 -3.39
C GLN A 377 21.75 3.40 -4.80
N HIS A 378 21.32 4.12 -5.82
CA HIS A 378 21.49 3.71 -7.21
C HIS A 378 22.98 3.63 -7.60
N ASP A 379 23.77 4.63 -7.27
CA ASP A 379 25.21 4.67 -7.59
C ASP A 379 25.95 3.58 -6.81
N TRP A 380 25.60 3.35 -5.56
CA TRP A 380 26.18 2.30 -4.74
C TRP A 380 25.88 0.90 -5.30
N ASN A 381 24.66 0.64 -5.73
CA ASN A 381 24.28 -0.62 -6.37
C ASN A 381 25.03 -0.86 -7.69
N ASN A 382 25.25 0.18 -8.49
CA ASN A 382 26.03 0.10 -9.70
C ASN A 382 27.51 -0.23 -9.42
N HIS A 383 28.10 0.38 -8.40
CA HIS A 383 29.46 0.09 -7.97
C HIS A 383 29.60 -1.35 -7.46
N LEU A 384 28.65 -1.84 -6.67
CA LEU A 384 28.63 -3.23 -6.19
C LEU A 384 28.44 -4.23 -7.33
N ALA A 385 27.58 -3.93 -8.32
CA ALA A 385 27.40 -4.77 -9.51
C ALA A 385 28.67 -4.86 -10.37
N CYS A 386 29.41 -3.74 -10.54
CA CYS A 386 30.69 -3.74 -11.23
C CYS A 386 31.74 -4.59 -10.48
N LEU A 387 31.81 -4.48 -9.15
CA LEU A 387 32.71 -5.27 -8.34
C LEU A 387 32.38 -6.76 -8.41
N ALA A 388 31.11 -7.14 -8.32
CA ALA A 388 30.66 -8.52 -8.46
C ALA A 388 31.04 -9.08 -9.85
N GLY A 389 30.79 -8.34 -10.92
CA GLY A 389 31.15 -8.73 -12.28
C GLY A 389 32.67 -8.94 -12.48
N LEU A 390 33.52 -8.08 -11.91
CA LEU A 390 34.96 -8.24 -11.95
C LEU A 390 35.42 -9.51 -11.20
N LEU A 391 34.80 -9.81 -10.05
CA LEU A 391 35.12 -11.02 -9.28
C LEU A 391 34.63 -12.29 -9.98
N GLU A 392 33.46 -12.28 -10.61
CA GLU A 392 32.92 -13.39 -11.40
C GLU A 392 33.78 -13.69 -12.63
N CYS A 393 34.40 -12.68 -13.25
CA CYS A 393 35.34 -12.84 -14.35
C CYS A 393 36.76 -13.28 -13.91
N GLY A 394 36.99 -13.42 -12.59
CA GLY A 394 38.32 -13.80 -12.06
C GLY A 394 39.36 -12.66 -12.03
N GLU A 395 38.90 -11.41 -12.28
CA GLU A 395 39.73 -10.19 -12.34
C GLU A 395 39.90 -9.56 -10.94
N SER A 396 40.44 -10.34 -10.00
CA SER A 396 40.56 -9.93 -8.58
C SER A 396 41.42 -8.68 -8.39
N ASP A 397 42.49 -8.52 -9.19
CA ASP A 397 43.37 -7.34 -9.11
C ASP A 397 42.66 -6.07 -9.61
N ALA A 398 41.84 -6.18 -10.66
CA ALA A 398 41.02 -5.08 -11.17
C ALA A 398 39.92 -4.71 -10.17
N ALA A 399 39.25 -5.69 -9.55
CA ALA A 399 38.27 -5.47 -8.49
C ALA A 399 38.89 -4.76 -7.28
N MET A 400 40.12 -5.15 -6.89
CA MET A 400 40.84 -4.53 -5.80
C MET A 400 41.25 -3.08 -6.12
N ALA A 401 41.71 -2.83 -7.36
CA ALA A 401 42.02 -1.48 -7.82
C ALA A 401 40.79 -0.57 -7.86
N TYR A 402 39.63 -1.10 -8.29
CA TYR A 402 38.39 -0.38 -8.32
C TYR A 402 37.88 -0.06 -6.90
N LEU A 403 37.96 -1.02 -5.98
CA LEU A 403 37.68 -0.82 -4.54
C LEU A 403 38.60 0.26 -3.94
N GLN A 404 39.88 0.25 -4.26
CA GLN A 404 40.84 1.25 -3.80
C GLN A 404 40.52 2.66 -4.31
N GLN A 405 40.03 2.80 -5.55
CA GLN A 405 39.54 4.07 -6.07
C GLN A 405 38.30 4.57 -5.31
N MET A 406 37.37 3.68 -4.97
CA MET A 406 36.17 4.03 -4.16
C MET A 406 36.53 4.46 -2.74
N ILE A 407 37.59 3.87 -2.16
CA ILE A 407 38.06 4.15 -0.78
C ILE A 407 38.99 5.37 -0.70
N GLN A 408 39.53 5.87 -1.80
CA GLN A 408 40.51 6.97 -1.83
C GLN A 408 40.01 8.33 -1.32
N THR A 409 38.75 8.45 -0.91
CA THR A 409 38.21 9.62 -0.23
C THR A 409 38.39 9.58 1.31
N VAL A 410 39.01 8.54 1.90
CA VAL A 410 39.21 8.38 3.35
C VAL A 410 40.71 8.47 3.72
N PRO A 411 41.11 9.33 4.68
CA PRO A 411 42.53 9.49 5.07
C PRO A 411 43.13 8.20 5.67
N LYS A 412 44.33 7.84 5.26
CA LYS A 412 45.10 6.71 5.80
C LYS A 412 45.83 7.10 7.07
N THR A 413 45.50 6.46 8.20
CA THR A 413 46.33 6.46 9.42
C THR A 413 46.44 5.09 10.04
N ALA A 414 47.51 4.85 10.83
CA ALA A 414 48.09 3.61 11.27
C ALA A 414 47.09 2.56 11.83
N HIS A 415 47.35 1.28 11.51
CA HIS A 415 46.56 0.11 11.88
C HIS A 415 46.88 -0.34 13.33
N SER A 416 45.94 -0.23 14.26
CA SER A 416 45.89 -1.08 15.44
C SER A 416 45.17 -2.38 15.04
N ALA A 417 45.78 -3.55 15.32
CA ALA A 417 45.13 -4.85 15.06
C ALA A 417 44.26 -5.20 16.26
N TYR A 418 42.93 -5.11 16.10
CA TYR A 418 41.93 -5.40 17.14
C TYR A 418 41.47 -6.88 17.13
N SER A 419 41.57 -7.56 16.00
CA SER A 419 41.17 -8.95 15.82
C SER A 419 41.88 -9.58 14.63
N THR A 420 42.11 -10.90 14.66
CA THR A 420 42.61 -11.68 13.53
C THR A 420 41.55 -11.88 12.45
N ARG A 421 40.28 -11.69 12.74
CA ARG A 421 39.18 -11.74 11.77
C ARG A 421 39.16 -10.43 10.94
N PRO A 422 39.44 -10.47 9.63
CA PRO A 422 39.66 -9.26 8.83
C PRO A 422 38.53 -8.26 8.86
N ILE A 423 37.28 -8.73 8.79
CA ILE A 423 36.10 -7.86 8.77
C ILE A 423 35.91 -7.10 10.10
N LEU A 424 36.15 -7.76 11.25
CA LEU A 424 36.10 -7.11 12.56
C LEU A 424 37.22 -6.09 12.74
N ASN A 425 38.43 -6.42 12.29
CA ASN A 425 39.55 -5.50 12.40
C ASN A 425 39.33 -4.21 11.60
N ILE A 426 38.72 -4.32 10.39
CA ILE A 426 38.34 -3.18 9.57
C ILE A 426 37.27 -2.35 10.28
N LEU A 427 36.20 -2.99 10.75
CA LEU A 427 35.09 -2.33 11.43
C LEU A 427 35.55 -1.59 12.69
N PHE A 428 36.29 -2.27 13.57
CA PHE A 428 36.80 -1.68 14.82
C PHE A 428 37.76 -0.52 14.55
N SER A 429 38.66 -0.66 13.56
CA SER A 429 39.56 0.42 13.17
C SER A 429 38.80 1.63 12.60
N GLN A 430 37.70 1.42 11.88
CA GLN A 430 36.85 2.50 11.35
C GLN A 430 36.10 3.22 12.49
N LYS A 431 35.49 2.46 13.41
CA LYS A 431 34.68 3.00 14.50
C LYS A 431 35.56 3.70 15.56
N ALA A 432 36.73 3.17 15.87
CA ALA A 432 37.69 3.82 16.74
C ALA A 432 38.09 5.20 16.20
N ARG A 433 38.45 5.28 14.92
CA ARG A 433 38.74 6.58 14.26
C ARG A 433 37.58 7.56 14.27
N GLN A 434 36.36 7.05 14.08
CA GLN A 434 35.15 7.88 14.11
C GLN A 434 34.95 8.51 15.52
N ALA A 435 35.19 7.73 16.57
CA ALA A 435 35.08 8.18 17.96
C ALA A 435 36.24 9.13 18.33
N GLU A 436 37.48 8.82 17.96
CA GLU A 436 38.65 9.69 18.16
C GLU A 436 38.49 11.06 17.46
N ALA A 437 37.87 11.08 16.27
CA ALA A 437 37.61 12.31 15.51
C ALA A 437 36.66 13.28 16.25
N VAL A 438 35.83 12.79 17.16
CA VAL A 438 34.95 13.60 18.03
C VAL A 438 35.57 13.82 19.43
N GLY A 439 36.83 13.45 19.64
CA GLY A 439 37.57 13.66 20.88
C GLY A 439 37.30 12.62 22.00
N MET A 440 36.78 11.44 21.66
CA MET A 440 36.45 10.36 22.60
C MET A 440 37.62 9.42 22.80
N ASP A 441 37.89 9.01 24.03
CA ASP A 441 38.84 7.94 24.35
C ASP A 441 38.20 6.56 24.10
N VAL A 442 38.87 5.73 23.26
CA VAL A 442 38.32 4.44 22.81
C VAL A 442 39.26 3.32 23.08
N GLN A 443 38.75 2.30 23.78
CA GLN A 443 39.45 1.05 23.99
C GLN A 443 38.62 -0.14 23.51
N ILE A 444 39.18 -0.95 22.62
CA ILE A 444 38.54 -2.17 22.10
C ILE A 444 39.47 -3.36 22.36
N VAL A 445 38.95 -4.36 23.05
CA VAL A 445 39.63 -5.64 23.31
C VAL A 445 38.74 -6.76 22.80
N CYS A 446 39.28 -7.59 21.91
CA CYS A 446 38.55 -8.70 21.34
C CYS A 446 39.44 -9.96 21.34
N GLU A 447 39.03 -10.98 22.12
CA GLU A 447 39.70 -12.28 22.06
C GLU A 447 39.37 -12.99 20.72
N ASP A 448 40.40 -13.51 20.08
CA ASP A 448 40.29 -14.15 18.79
C ASP A 448 39.54 -15.48 18.84
N GLY A 449 38.79 -15.78 17.76
CA GLY A 449 38.06 -17.04 17.57
C GLY A 449 36.76 -17.17 18.37
N LEU A 450 36.43 -16.22 19.26
CA LEU A 450 35.20 -16.31 20.05
C LEU A 450 33.92 -16.14 19.23
N LEU A 451 33.98 -15.40 18.13
CA LEU A 451 32.84 -15.03 17.30
C LEU A 451 32.76 -15.83 15.98
N ASP A 452 33.51 -16.94 15.84
CA ASP A 452 33.54 -17.75 14.61
C ASP A 452 32.21 -18.47 14.32
N PHE A 453 31.33 -18.57 15.29
CA PHE A 453 29.97 -19.09 15.15
C PHE A 453 28.98 -18.11 14.48
N MET A 454 29.35 -16.85 14.31
CA MET A 454 28.53 -15.83 13.64
C MET A 454 29.07 -15.55 12.24
N ASN A 455 28.21 -15.37 11.25
CA ASN A 455 28.63 -14.96 9.91
C ASN A 455 29.11 -13.49 9.88
N ASP A 456 29.85 -13.10 8.83
CA ASP A 456 30.44 -11.76 8.72
C ASP A 456 29.41 -10.63 8.66
N TYR A 457 28.26 -10.86 8.02
CA TYR A 457 27.18 -9.88 7.94
C TYR A 457 26.58 -9.59 9.32
N ASP A 458 26.23 -10.63 10.09
CA ASP A 458 25.61 -10.49 11.41
C ASP A 458 26.60 -9.87 12.42
N VAL A 459 27.88 -10.26 12.37
CA VAL A 459 28.93 -9.65 13.20
C VAL A 459 29.11 -8.16 12.90
N THR A 460 29.17 -7.78 11.63
CA THR A 460 29.30 -6.38 11.20
C THR A 460 28.11 -5.55 11.65
N THR A 461 26.89 -6.10 11.51
CA THR A 461 25.66 -5.44 11.93
C THR A 461 25.57 -5.28 13.46
N LEU A 462 25.97 -6.32 14.22
CA LEU A 462 25.95 -6.28 15.68
C LEU A 462 26.90 -5.19 16.21
N PHE A 463 28.18 -5.26 15.85
CA PHE A 463 29.18 -4.31 16.36
C PHE A 463 29.04 -2.91 15.76
N GLY A 464 28.53 -2.80 14.52
CA GLY A 464 28.18 -1.52 13.92
C GLY A 464 27.16 -0.79 14.78
N ASN A 465 26.02 -1.43 15.07
CA ASN A 465 24.96 -0.84 15.90
C ASN A 465 25.39 -0.60 17.35
N LEU A 466 26.17 -1.51 17.97
CA LEU A 466 26.66 -1.32 19.34
C LEU A 466 27.58 -0.08 19.43
N LEU A 467 28.59 0.01 18.57
CA LEU A 467 29.57 1.10 18.59
C LEU A 467 28.94 2.44 18.17
N ASP A 468 28.03 2.45 17.18
CA ASP A 468 27.31 3.68 16.81
C ASP A 468 26.48 4.21 17.98
N ASN A 469 25.73 3.34 18.67
CA ASN A 469 24.98 3.74 19.86
C ASN A 469 25.92 4.29 20.96
N GLY A 470 27.06 3.65 21.20
CA GLY A 470 28.05 4.13 22.17
C GLY A 470 28.62 5.50 21.82
N ILE A 471 29.04 5.71 20.57
CA ILE A 471 29.61 6.97 20.08
C ILE A 471 28.55 8.08 20.14
N GLU A 472 27.33 7.82 19.69
CA GLU A 472 26.27 8.82 19.64
C GLU A 472 25.79 9.28 21.02
N HIS A 473 25.78 8.41 22.03
CA HIS A 473 25.20 8.68 23.35
C HIS A 473 26.23 9.05 24.43
N SER A 474 27.52 9.04 24.12
CA SER A 474 28.58 9.41 25.08
C SER A 474 28.69 10.90 25.39
N GLY A 475 27.94 11.76 24.68
CA GLY A 475 28.00 13.22 24.86
C GLY A 475 29.22 13.87 24.17
N ILE A 476 29.19 15.21 24.02
CA ILE A 476 30.29 16.01 23.48
C ILE A 476 31.04 16.62 24.69
N SER A 477 31.56 15.81 25.59
CA SER A 477 32.39 16.29 26.68
C SER A 477 33.87 15.95 26.44
N ALA A 478 34.78 16.75 26.99
CA ALA A 478 36.23 16.52 26.87
C ALA A 478 36.69 15.19 27.53
N ASP A 479 35.82 14.58 28.33
CA ASP A 479 36.06 13.34 29.06
C ASP A 479 35.18 12.16 28.57
N ALA A 480 34.70 12.22 27.31
CA ALA A 480 33.90 11.14 26.70
C ALA A 480 34.78 9.90 26.43
N TRP A 481 34.26 8.71 26.78
CA TRP A 481 34.99 7.45 26.57
C TRP A 481 34.04 6.31 26.19
N LEU A 482 34.62 5.30 25.50
CA LEU A 482 33.94 4.06 25.09
C LEU A 482 34.89 2.87 25.24
N TYR A 483 34.46 1.82 25.95
CA TYR A 483 35.20 0.57 26.12
C TYR A 483 34.35 -0.60 25.62
N LEU A 484 34.94 -1.42 24.75
CA LEU A 484 34.34 -2.65 24.23
C LEU A 484 35.25 -3.84 24.55
N ASP A 485 34.68 -4.81 25.26
CA ASP A 485 35.34 -6.07 25.61
C ASP A 485 34.57 -7.26 25.03
N VAL A 486 35.28 -8.14 24.30
CA VAL A 486 34.78 -9.42 23.80
C VAL A 486 35.65 -10.51 24.43
N MET A 487 35.11 -11.23 25.37
CA MET A 487 35.88 -12.19 26.19
C MET A 487 35.08 -13.46 26.48
N GLN A 488 35.79 -14.52 26.93
CA GLN A 488 35.17 -15.71 27.50
C GLN A 488 35.17 -15.64 29.02
N ASP A 489 34.02 -15.86 29.67
CA ASP A 489 33.93 -15.87 31.12
C ASP A 489 34.40 -17.20 31.74
N ALA A 490 34.54 -17.27 33.08
CA ALA A 490 35.01 -18.46 33.79
C ALA A 490 34.11 -19.70 33.61
N LYS A 491 32.89 -19.56 33.06
CA LYS A 491 31.96 -20.66 32.78
C LYS A 491 32.07 -21.11 31.32
N GLY A 492 32.87 -20.41 30.52
CA GLY A 492 33.02 -20.69 29.07
C GLY A 492 32.01 -19.96 28.22
N ASP A 493 31.14 -19.09 28.76
CA ASP A 493 30.20 -18.27 27.99
C ASP A 493 30.93 -17.11 27.34
N ILE A 494 30.48 -16.73 26.15
CA ILE A 494 31.02 -15.56 25.45
C ILE A 494 30.28 -14.32 25.93
N LEU A 495 31.00 -13.33 26.39
CA LEU A 495 30.50 -12.05 26.88
C LEU A 495 31.00 -10.93 25.94
N ILE A 496 30.10 -10.20 25.35
CA ILE A 496 30.36 -8.92 24.67
C ILE A 496 29.84 -7.83 25.63
N ARG A 497 30.75 -7.00 26.15
CA ARG A 497 30.39 -5.91 27.03
C ARG A 497 30.87 -4.60 26.44
N MET A 498 29.95 -3.65 26.27
CA MET A 498 30.26 -2.28 25.90
C MET A 498 29.88 -1.33 27.01
N GLN A 499 30.75 -0.39 27.32
CA GLN A 499 30.55 0.63 28.33
C GLN A 499 30.91 1.99 27.74
N ASN A 500 30.10 3.00 27.97
CA ASN A 500 30.40 4.35 27.51
C ASN A 500 29.93 5.40 28.52
N SER A 501 30.61 6.55 28.52
CA SER A 501 30.14 7.73 29.25
C SER A 501 28.74 8.13 28.82
N CYS A 502 27.86 8.48 29.78
CA CYS A 502 26.49 8.90 29.48
C CYS A 502 26.02 9.86 30.59
N GLU A 503 25.94 11.17 30.28
CA GLU A 503 25.63 12.20 31.28
C GLU A 503 24.20 12.13 31.81
N LYS A 504 23.25 11.67 30.98
CA LYS A 504 21.83 11.60 31.32
C LYS A 504 21.31 10.17 31.19
N MET A 505 20.49 9.75 32.13
CA MET A 505 19.78 8.47 32.03
C MET A 505 18.96 8.44 30.73
N PRO A 506 19.10 7.39 29.90
CA PRO A 506 18.27 7.24 28.71
C PRO A 506 16.77 7.17 29.06
N GLU A 507 15.92 7.74 28.23
CA GLU A 507 14.47 7.64 28.42
C GLU A 507 13.98 6.23 28.14
N ILE A 508 13.07 5.75 29.01
CA ILE A 508 12.48 4.41 28.89
C ILE A 508 10.98 4.56 28.70
N GLN A 509 10.45 4.06 27.57
CA GLN A 509 9.01 3.91 27.38
C GLN A 509 8.68 2.42 27.25
N HIS A 510 7.72 1.95 28.06
CA HIS A 510 7.25 0.55 28.08
C HIS A 510 8.37 -0.50 28.23
N GLY A 511 9.44 -0.17 28.99
CA GLY A 511 10.58 -1.07 29.21
C GLY A 511 11.60 -1.11 28.07
N THR A 512 11.46 -0.27 27.04
CA THR A 512 12.38 -0.16 25.91
C THR A 512 13.05 1.22 25.94
N LEU A 513 14.35 1.27 25.58
CA LEU A 513 15.10 2.52 25.45
C LEU A 513 14.59 3.33 24.26
N THR A 514 14.28 4.61 24.48
CA THR A 514 13.86 5.55 23.43
C THR A 514 14.97 6.54 23.10
N THR A 515 15.04 6.99 21.85
CA THR A 515 16.03 8.00 21.41
C THR A 515 15.49 9.41 21.64
N GLN A 516 16.37 10.36 22.02
CA GLN A 516 16.04 11.79 22.21
C GLN A 516 16.15 12.64 20.95
N LYS A 517 16.43 12.04 19.78
CA LYS A 517 16.52 12.79 18.51
C LYS A 517 15.15 13.02 17.89
N ALA A 518 14.95 14.22 17.34
CA ALA A 518 13.70 14.64 16.67
C ALA A 518 13.37 13.84 15.39
N ASP A 519 14.24 12.95 14.94
CA ASP A 519 14.11 12.12 13.74
C ASP A 519 13.92 10.66 14.17
N THR A 520 12.69 10.32 14.54
CA THR A 520 12.29 9.01 15.08
C THR A 520 12.29 7.88 14.04
N ASP A 521 12.36 8.19 12.74
CA ASP A 521 12.19 7.18 11.67
C ASP A 521 13.46 6.41 11.30
N LEU A 522 14.65 6.95 11.60
CA LEU A 522 15.94 6.30 11.33
C LEU A 522 16.69 5.84 12.59
N HIS A 523 16.38 6.39 13.76
CA HIS A 523 17.08 6.12 15.01
C HIS A 523 16.12 5.48 16.04
N GLY A 524 16.56 4.47 16.75
CA GLY A 524 15.78 3.67 17.71
C GLY A 524 15.61 2.20 17.31
N LYS A 525 15.89 1.86 16.06
CA LYS A 525 15.82 0.46 15.57
C LYS A 525 17.09 -0.36 15.92
N GLY A 526 18.20 0.29 16.28
CA GLY A 526 19.49 -0.37 16.54
C GLY A 526 19.44 -1.37 17.70
N ILE A 527 18.83 -1.03 18.83
CA ILE A 527 18.73 -1.93 19.99
C ILE A 527 17.81 -3.12 19.68
N LEU A 528 16.69 -2.91 19.00
CA LEU A 528 15.81 -3.99 18.57
C LEU A 528 16.49 -4.92 17.55
N GLN A 529 17.32 -4.39 16.65
CA GLN A 529 18.12 -5.19 15.72
C GLN A 529 19.17 -6.01 16.48
N ILE A 530 19.87 -5.41 17.46
CA ILE A 530 20.81 -6.10 18.33
C ILE A 530 20.10 -7.25 19.07
N GLN A 531 18.95 -7.02 19.69
CA GLN A 531 18.19 -8.04 20.42
C GLN A 531 17.73 -9.18 19.52
N ARG A 532 17.19 -8.88 18.33
CA ARG A 532 16.78 -9.89 17.35
C ARG A 532 17.95 -10.74 16.88
N MET A 533 19.08 -10.10 16.62
CA MET A 533 20.28 -10.79 16.16
C MET A 533 20.86 -11.70 17.24
N ILE A 534 21.01 -11.20 18.47
CA ILE A 534 21.48 -11.98 19.62
C ILE A 534 20.55 -13.17 19.87
N GLY A 535 19.23 -12.98 19.80
CA GLY A 535 18.23 -14.03 19.95
C GLY A 535 18.35 -15.12 18.89
N ARG A 536 18.71 -14.78 17.64
CA ARG A 536 18.96 -15.75 16.56
C ARG A 536 20.08 -16.73 16.88
N TYR A 537 21.09 -16.29 17.61
CA TYR A 537 22.23 -17.10 18.07
C TYR A 537 22.05 -17.64 19.49
N GLY A 538 20.82 -17.63 20.05
CA GLY A 538 20.50 -18.16 21.38
C GLY A 538 21.14 -17.37 22.54
N GLY A 539 21.54 -16.14 22.30
CA GLY A 539 22.12 -15.25 23.30
C GLY A 539 21.09 -14.42 24.07
N THR A 540 21.55 -13.73 25.10
CA THR A 540 20.76 -12.78 25.90
C THR A 540 21.38 -11.39 25.83
N PHE A 541 20.53 -10.36 25.85
CA PHE A 541 20.89 -8.96 25.81
C PHE A 541 20.42 -8.27 27.09
N HIS A 542 21.34 -7.57 27.79
CA HIS A 542 21.05 -6.78 28.98
C HIS A 542 21.69 -5.39 28.84
N TRP A 543 21.08 -4.41 29.47
CA TRP A 543 21.64 -3.09 29.61
C TRP A 543 21.36 -2.54 31.02
N GLN A 544 22.22 -1.64 31.48
CA GLN A 544 22.06 -0.92 32.74
C GLN A 544 22.70 0.46 32.67
N TYR A 545 22.20 1.39 33.48
CA TYR A 545 22.75 2.72 33.65
C TYR A 545 23.19 2.91 35.11
N ASP A 546 24.48 3.25 35.33
CA ASP A 546 25.04 3.60 36.62
C ASP A 546 25.05 5.14 36.75
N ALA A 547 24.08 5.67 37.50
CA ALA A 547 23.93 7.11 37.72
C ALA A 547 25.08 7.75 38.53
N LEU A 548 25.79 6.97 39.37
CA LEU A 548 26.93 7.49 40.15
C LEU A 548 28.17 7.64 39.29
N LYS A 549 28.35 6.74 38.31
CA LYS A 549 29.50 6.75 37.41
C LYS A 549 29.18 7.40 36.06
N GLN A 550 27.93 7.79 35.87
CA GLN A 550 27.43 8.30 34.59
C GLN A 550 27.83 7.40 33.42
N THR A 551 27.60 6.08 33.57
CA THR A 551 28.04 5.04 32.64
C THR A 551 26.83 4.25 32.14
N PHE A 552 26.72 4.10 30.83
CA PHE A 552 25.81 3.16 30.22
C PHE A 552 26.54 1.87 29.87
N ILE A 553 25.96 0.73 30.22
CA ILE A 553 26.57 -0.60 30.06
C ILE A 553 25.61 -1.47 29.23
N THR A 554 26.14 -2.10 28.21
CA THR A 554 25.42 -3.08 27.37
C THR A 554 26.17 -4.42 27.46
N GLU A 555 25.44 -5.50 27.67
CA GLU A 555 25.99 -6.86 27.74
C GLU A 555 25.21 -7.81 26.82
N CYS A 556 25.94 -8.52 25.94
CA CYS A 556 25.42 -9.62 25.18
C CYS A 556 26.13 -10.90 25.62
N ARG A 557 25.37 -11.94 25.97
CA ARG A 557 25.92 -13.21 26.46
C ARG A 557 25.45 -14.37 25.62
N PHE A 558 26.38 -15.25 25.21
CA PHE A 558 26.12 -16.48 24.48
C PHE A 558 26.65 -17.66 25.26
N SER A 559 25.80 -18.67 25.48
CA SER A 559 26.16 -19.88 26.23
C SER A 559 27.21 -20.70 25.48
N SER A 560 28.11 -21.37 26.18
CA SER A 560 29.07 -22.32 25.64
C SER A 560 28.41 -23.45 24.83
N ASP A 561 27.16 -23.80 25.14
CA ASP A 561 26.38 -24.81 24.40
C ASP A 561 25.82 -24.30 23.07
N SER A 562 25.72 -22.99 22.87
CA SER A 562 25.31 -22.39 21.60
C SER A 562 26.28 -22.70 20.45
N LYS A 563 27.55 -23.01 20.74
CA LYS A 563 28.55 -23.48 19.75
C LYS A 563 28.24 -24.86 19.15
N LYS A 564 27.32 -25.63 19.74
CA LYS A 564 26.99 -27.01 19.31
C LYS A 564 25.69 -27.11 18.52
N MET A 565 24.91 -26.01 18.41
CA MET A 565 23.59 -26.02 17.78
C MET A 565 23.57 -25.43 16.35
N LEU A 566 24.69 -24.95 15.84
CA LEU A 566 24.92 -24.48 14.46
C LEU A 566 26.02 -25.31 13.79
#